data_2ea3b587a19fb6ba6763acf2ff0cb0b5
#
_entry.id   2ea3b587a19fb6ba6763acf2ff0cb0b5
#
_cell.length_a   1.000
_cell.length_b   1.000
_cell.length_c   1.000
_cell.angle_alpha   90.00
_cell.angle_beta   90.00
_cell.angle_gamma   90.00
#
_symmetry.space_group_name_H-M   'P 1'
#
loop_
_entity.id
_entity.type
_entity.pdbx_description
1 polymer ?
#
loop_
_entity_poly.entity_id
_entity_poly.type
_entity_poly.pdbx_seq_one_letter_code
_entity_poly.pdbx_strand_id
1 'polypeptide(L)'
;MKVLNFGSLNIDYTYQVDHFVRAGETMSSESLQVFSGGKGLNQSIALSKAGADVWHAGAVGAGDGDFLIEQMKKAGVHTELIEHLDGQTGHAIIQKDPAGQNCILLYGGANQRITRKMVDRVLTQFEADDFLILQNEISEIGYIMEKAHEKA
;
A
#
# COMPACT_ATOMS: atom_id res chain seq x y z
N MET A 1 -8.41 -1.48 -22.02
CA MET A 1 -7.36 -2.23 -21.30
C MET A 1 -7.07 -1.47 -20.02
N LYS A 2 -7.40 -2.05 -18.89
CA LYS A 2 -7.20 -1.49 -17.57
C LYS A 2 -5.94 -2.07 -16.94
N VAL A 3 -5.40 -1.38 -15.96
CA VAL A 3 -4.33 -1.91 -15.09
C VAL A 3 -4.91 -2.05 -13.68
N LEU A 4 -5.10 -3.28 -13.23
CA LEU A 4 -5.41 -3.57 -11.83
C LEU A 4 -4.11 -3.68 -11.06
N ASN A 5 -3.88 -2.77 -10.13
CA ASN A 5 -2.83 -2.92 -9.12
C ASN A 5 -3.48 -3.36 -7.80
N PHE A 6 -3.36 -4.64 -7.46
CA PHE A 6 -3.86 -5.17 -6.19
C PHE A 6 -2.70 -5.16 -5.21
N GLY A 7 -2.59 -4.08 -4.44
CA GLY A 7 -1.34 -3.79 -3.76
C GLY A 7 -1.46 -3.09 -2.41
N SER A 8 -0.29 -2.95 -1.80
CA SER A 8 -0.12 -2.38 -0.46
C SER A 8 -0.38 -0.88 -0.40
N LEU A 9 -0.90 -0.46 0.74
CA LEU A 9 -1.17 0.91 1.14
C LEU A 9 -0.57 1.12 2.53
N ASN A 10 0.42 2.00 2.65
CA ASN A 10 1.12 2.22 3.92
C ASN A 10 1.16 3.69 4.30
N ILE A 11 1.12 3.92 5.61
CA ILE A 11 1.47 5.21 6.21
C ILE A 11 2.93 5.14 6.63
N ASP A 12 3.76 6.05 6.13
CA ASP A 12 5.18 6.10 6.47
C ASP A 12 5.43 7.17 7.53
N TYR A 13 5.70 6.75 8.76
CA TYR A 13 6.11 7.62 9.86
C TYR A 13 7.63 7.73 9.86
N THR A 14 8.16 8.84 9.36
CA THR A 14 9.60 9.07 9.21
C THR A 14 10.12 9.96 10.32
N TYR A 15 10.97 9.38 11.16
CA TYR A 15 11.64 10.04 12.27
C TYR A 15 13.07 10.40 11.88
N GLN A 16 13.41 11.68 11.90
CA GLN A 16 14.79 12.12 11.77
C GLN A 16 15.48 11.91 13.12
N VAL A 17 16.56 11.16 13.14
CA VAL A 17 17.29 10.78 14.36
C VAL A 17 18.79 11.08 14.20
N ASP A 18 19.49 11.29 15.30
CA ASP A 18 20.96 11.40 15.31
C ASP A 18 21.61 10.04 14.96
N HIS A 19 21.09 8.99 15.54
CA HIS A 19 21.48 7.60 15.26
C HIS A 19 20.28 6.69 15.46
N PHE A 20 20.33 5.47 14.96
CA PHE A 20 19.26 4.49 15.20
C PHE A 20 19.22 4.09 16.66
N VAL A 21 18.00 4.08 17.24
CA VAL A 21 17.81 3.70 18.63
C VAL A 21 18.32 2.28 18.90
N ARG A 22 19.03 2.12 20.01
CA ARG A 22 19.64 0.84 20.41
C ARG A 22 18.80 0.18 21.51
N ALA A 23 19.06 -1.10 21.73
CA ALA A 23 18.40 -1.84 22.81
C ALA A 23 18.63 -1.15 24.16
N GLY A 24 17.55 -0.92 24.91
CA GLY A 24 17.58 -0.26 26.21
C GLY A 24 17.74 1.27 26.17
N GLU A 25 17.89 1.86 24.99
CA GLU A 25 18.04 3.32 24.82
C GLU A 25 16.67 4.00 24.65
N THR A 26 16.50 5.17 25.21
CA THR A 26 15.41 6.10 24.93
C THR A 26 16.01 7.39 24.39
N MET A 27 15.58 7.81 23.20
CA MET A 27 16.05 9.05 22.59
C MET A 27 14.89 9.83 21.97
N SER A 28 15.03 11.13 21.85
CA SER A 28 14.09 11.96 21.14
C SER A 28 14.49 12.08 19.67
N SER A 29 13.49 11.99 18.77
CA SER A 29 13.70 12.33 17.37
C SER A 29 13.76 13.86 17.19
N GLU A 30 14.46 14.31 16.15
CA GLU A 30 14.50 15.72 15.77
C GLU A 30 13.21 16.18 15.11
N SER A 31 12.57 15.31 14.34
CA SER A 31 11.31 15.58 13.64
C SER A 31 10.55 14.30 13.33
N LEU A 32 9.26 14.46 13.08
CA LEU A 32 8.39 13.44 12.55
C LEU A 32 7.71 13.98 11.30
N GLN A 33 7.79 13.24 10.20
CA GLN A 33 7.04 13.50 8.99
C GLN A 33 6.21 12.26 8.62
N VAL A 34 5.00 12.48 8.13
CA VAL A 34 4.09 11.41 7.73
C VAL A 34 3.87 11.48 6.23
N PHE A 35 4.16 10.38 5.55
CA PHE A 35 4.01 10.27 4.10
C PHE A 35 3.08 9.12 3.72
N SER A 36 2.51 9.22 2.53
CA SER A 36 1.93 8.06 1.88
C SER A 36 3.04 7.13 1.38
N GLY A 37 2.87 5.84 1.53
CA GLY A 37 3.83 4.83 1.12
C GLY A 37 3.16 3.53 0.71
N GLY A 38 3.99 2.50 0.61
CA GLY A 38 3.62 1.19 0.08
C GLY A 38 3.96 1.07 -1.41
N LYS A 39 4.56 -0.05 -1.79
CA LYS A 39 4.93 -0.29 -3.20
C LYS A 39 3.72 -0.25 -4.13
N GLY A 40 2.58 -0.81 -3.67
CA GLY A 40 1.33 -0.77 -4.43
C GLY A 40 0.87 0.64 -4.72
N LEU A 41 0.76 1.49 -3.69
CA LEU A 41 0.36 2.90 -3.85
C LEU A 41 1.31 3.65 -4.79
N ASN A 42 2.61 3.52 -4.59
CA ASN A 42 3.62 4.21 -5.38
C ASN A 42 3.56 3.81 -6.86
N GLN A 43 3.40 2.52 -7.15
CA GLN A 43 3.26 2.02 -8.52
C GLN A 43 1.97 2.49 -9.18
N SER A 44 0.84 2.50 -8.47
CA SER A 44 -0.42 3.02 -9.01
C SER A 44 -0.31 4.48 -9.40
N ILE A 45 0.28 5.31 -8.56
CA ILE A 45 0.49 6.74 -8.85
C ILE A 45 1.43 6.90 -10.06
N ALA A 46 2.53 6.16 -10.11
CA ALA A 46 3.49 6.25 -11.21
C ALA A 46 2.87 5.85 -12.55
N LEU A 47 2.13 4.75 -12.59
CA LEU A 47 1.45 4.27 -13.78
C LEU A 47 0.37 5.23 -14.26
N SER A 48 -0.44 5.77 -13.35
CA SER A 48 -1.46 6.76 -13.69
C SER A 48 -0.86 8.02 -14.27
N LYS A 49 0.23 8.53 -13.68
CA LYS A 49 0.98 9.67 -14.21
C LYS A 49 1.61 9.39 -15.59
N ALA A 50 1.91 8.13 -15.88
CA ALA A 50 2.38 7.69 -17.20
C ALA A 50 1.24 7.52 -18.24
N GLY A 51 -0.01 7.77 -17.86
CA GLY A 51 -1.17 7.75 -18.75
C GLY A 51 -1.93 6.41 -18.78
N ALA A 52 -1.63 5.47 -17.91
CA ALA A 52 -2.38 4.22 -17.81
C ALA A 52 -3.72 4.42 -17.09
N ASP A 53 -4.73 3.64 -17.47
CA ASP A 53 -6.03 3.54 -16.78
C ASP A 53 -5.89 2.60 -15.58
N VAL A 54 -5.53 3.16 -14.42
CA VAL A 54 -5.14 2.40 -13.22
C VAL A 54 -6.25 2.30 -12.20
N TRP A 55 -6.55 1.08 -11.80
CA TRP A 55 -7.45 0.72 -10.72
C TRP A 55 -6.65 0.12 -9.58
N HIS A 56 -6.75 0.72 -8.40
CA HIS A 56 -6.10 0.19 -7.20
C HIS A 56 -7.09 -0.59 -6.35
N ALA A 57 -6.77 -1.84 -6.07
CA ALA A 57 -7.46 -2.66 -5.08
C ALA A 57 -6.57 -2.91 -3.89
N GLY A 58 -7.14 -2.94 -2.72
CA GLY A 58 -6.42 -3.12 -1.46
C GLY A 58 -7.29 -2.79 -0.26
N ALA A 59 -6.65 -2.55 0.87
CA ALA A 59 -7.38 -2.19 2.08
C ALA A 59 -6.61 -1.18 2.93
N VAL A 60 -7.38 -0.32 3.59
CA VAL A 60 -6.90 0.63 4.60
C VAL A 60 -7.70 0.44 5.90
N GLY A 61 -7.17 0.95 7.00
CA GLY A 61 -7.93 1.07 8.25
C GLY A 61 -9.02 2.13 8.14
N ALA A 62 -10.16 1.90 8.80
CA ALA A 62 -11.31 2.79 8.71
C ALA A 62 -11.07 4.19 9.29
N GLY A 63 -10.11 4.35 10.20
CA GLY A 63 -9.87 5.60 10.91
C GLY A 63 -8.62 6.38 10.51
N ASP A 64 -7.74 5.82 9.67
CA ASP A 64 -6.41 6.40 9.44
C ASP A 64 -5.94 6.41 7.98
N GLY A 65 -6.68 5.77 7.06
CA GLY A 65 -6.20 5.52 5.69
C GLY A 65 -6.69 6.48 4.62
N ASP A 66 -7.63 7.38 4.90
CA ASP A 66 -8.30 8.19 3.89
C ASP A 66 -7.35 9.10 3.10
N PHE A 67 -6.29 9.62 3.73
CA PHE A 67 -5.36 10.49 3.02
C PHE A 67 -4.55 9.77 1.93
N LEU A 68 -4.34 8.45 2.06
CA LEU A 68 -3.72 7.62 1.03
C LEU A 68 -4.62 7.54 -0.21
N ILE A 69 -5.92 7.31 0.01
CA ILE A 69 -6.93 7.26 -1.05
C ILE A 69 -7.02 8.61 -1.76
N GLU A 70 -7.05 9.71 -1.02
CA GLU A 70 -7.11 11.05 -1.58
C GLU A 70 -5.88 11.38 -2.45
N GLN A 71 -4.69 10.96 -2.04
CA GLN A 71 -3.49 11.14 -2.85
C GLN A 71 -3.54 10.37 -4.17
N MET A 72 -4.04 9.14 -4.15
CA MET A 72 -4.22 8.35 -5.37
C MET A 72 -5.27 8.95 -6.29
N LYS A 73 -6.41 9.42 -5.76
CA LYS A 73 -7.43 10.12 -6.53
C LYS A 73 -6.87 11.37 -7.23
N LYS A 74 -6.09 12.18 -6.53
CA LYS A 74 -5.43 13.36 -7.10
C LYS A 74 -4.46 13.00 -8.24
N ALA A 75 -3.90 11.82 -8.20
CA ALA A 75 -3.04 11.29 -9.28
C ALA A 75 -3.83 10.66 -10.43
N GLY A 76 -5.16 10.56 -10.36
CA GLY A 76 -6.01 9.98 -11.39
C GLY A 76 -6.22 8.47 -11.29
N VAL A 77 -5.89 7.87 -10.15
CA VAL A 77 -6.12 6.43 -9.88
C VAL A 77 -7.56 6.20 -9.48
N HIS A 78 -8.20 5.18 -10.04
CA HIS A 78 -9.50 4.68 -9.59
C HIS A 78 -9.34 3.95 -8.26
N THR A 79 -10.07 4.38 -7.23
CA THR A 79 -9.90 3.91 -5.84
C THR A 79 -11.12 3.20 -5.27
N GLU A 80 -12.12 2.94 -6.08
CA GLU A 80 -13.40 2.36 -5.68
C GLU A 80 -13.29 0.91 -5.17
N LEU A 81 -12.16 0.26 -5.45
CA LEU A 81 -11.87 -1.12 -5.03
C LEU A 81 -11.02 -1.21 -3.77
N ILE A 82 -10.79 -0.08 -3.09
CA ILE A 82 -10.11 -0.04 -1.80
C ILE A 82 -11.14 -0.17 -0.69
N GLU A 83 -10.95 -1.15 0.19
CA GLU A 83 -11.85 -1.37 1.32
C GLU A 83 -11.33 -0.71 2.60
N HIS A 84 -12.28 -0.26 3.42
CA HIS A 84 -12.02 0.19 4.78
C HIS A 84 -12.31 -0.98 5.74
N LEU A 85 -11.31 -1.39 6.48
CA LEU A 85 -11.40 -2.47 7.46
C LEU A 85 -11.24 -1.92 8.87
N ASP A 86 -11.83 -2.61 9.84
CA ASP A 86 -11.57 -2.29 11.25
C ASP A 86 -10.07 -2.45 11.55
N GLY A 87 -9.56 -1.61 12.46
CA GLY A 87 -8.15 -1.60 12.82
C GLY A 87 -7.33 -0.61 11.99
N GLN A 88 -6.03 -0.78 12.01
CA GLN A 88 -5.08 0.17 11.45
C GLN A 88 -4.72 -0.16 10.00
N THR A 89 -4.44 0.88 9.24
CA THR A 89 -3.73 0.79 7.95
C THR A 89 -2.33 0.22 8.17
N GLY A 90 -1.81 -0.51 7.20
CA GLY A 90 -0.40 -0.88 7.17
C GLY A 90 0.49 0.35 7.32
N HIS A 91 1.57 0.24 8.07
CA HIS A 91 2.45 1.39 8.28
C HIS A 91 3.91 0.99 8.48
N ALA A 92 4.78 1.95 8.25
CA ALA A 92 6.20 1.85 8.51
C ALA A 92 6.64 2.87 9.57
N ILE A 93 7.43 2.42 10.53
CA ILE A 93 8.21 3.28 11.42
C ILE A 93 9.62 3.36 10.82
N ILE A 94 9.99 4.52 10.35
CA ILE A 94 11.25 4.75 9.63
C ILE A 94 12.12 5.68 10.45
N GLN A 95 13.30 5.23 10.84
CA GLN A 95 14.35 6.09 11.39
C GLN A 95 15.31 6.45 10.26
N LYS A 96 15.63 7.72 10.14
CA LYS A 96 16.57 8.25 9.14
C LYS A 96 17.66 9.03 9.82
N ASP A 97 18.92 8.66 9.59
CA ASP A 97 20.09 9.31 10.17
C ASP A 97 20.61 10.46 9.28
N PRO A 98 21.58 11.28 9.77
CA PRO A 98 22.14 12.40 9.00
C PRO A 98 22.89 11.94 7.73
N ALA A 99 23.37 10.70 7.67
CA ALA A 99 24.01 10.13 6.49
C ALA A 99 23.00 9.68 5.41
N GLY A 100 21.69 9.77 5.69
CA GLY A 100 20.64 9.36 4.79
C GLY A 100 20.35 7.85 4.81
N GLN A 101 20.95 7.12 5.74
CA GLN A 101 20.59 5.72 5.97
C GLN A 101 19.27 5.61 6.72
N ASN A 102 18.57 4.50 6.52
CA ASN A 102 17.33 4.24 7.22
C ASN A 102 17.30 2.84 7.84
N CYS A 103 16.51 2.69 8.89
CA CYS A 103 16.02 1.39 9.33
C CYS A 103 14.50 1.45 9.47
N ILE A 104 13.83 0.37 9.09
CA ILE A 104 12.39 0.36 8.87
C ILE A 104 11.77 -0.82 9.62
N LEU A 105 10.77 -0.52 10.45
CA LEU A 105 9.90 -1.51 11.07
C LEU A 105 8.54 -1.43 10.39
N LEU A 106 8.06 -2.55 9.82
CA LEU A 106 6.77 -2.63 9.14
C LEU A 106 5.71 -3.27 10.05
N TYR A 107 4.51 -2.73 9.98
CA TYR A 107 3.28 -3.35 10.48
C TYR A 107 2.33 -3.56 9.31
N GLY A 108 1.93 -4.81 9.06
CA GLY A 108 1.11 -5.16 7.90
C GLY A 108 -0.30 -4.55 7.91
N GLY A 109 -0.94 -4.50 9.09
CA GLY A 109 -2.26 -3.90 9.24
C GLY A 109 -3.29 -4.44 8.24
N ALA A 110 -4.06 -3.55 7.64
CA ALA A 110 -5.09 -3.90 6.66
C ALA A 110 -4.54 -4.65 5.43
N ASN A 111 -3.28 -4.44 5.04
CA ASN A 111 -2.66 -5.17 3.93
C ASN A 111 -2.64 -6.69 4.14
N GLN A 112 -2.56 -7.15 5.38
CA GLN A 112 -2.53 -8.57 5.74
C GLN A 112 -3.92 -9.14 6.06
N ARG A 113 -4.96 -8.40 5.77
CA ARG A 113 -6.35 -8.77 6.05
C ARG A 113 -7.22 -8.81 4.79
N ILE A 114 -6.60 -8.86 3.61
CA ILE A 114 -7.27 -9.15 2.35
C ILE A 114 -7.83 -10.57 2.43
N THR A 115 -9.10 -10.74 2.06
CA THR A 115 -9.80 -12.02 2.07
C THR A 115 -10.08 -12.51 0.66
N ARG A 116 -10.27 -13.82 0.49
CA ARG A 116 -10.66 -14.41 -0.80
C ARG A 116 -11.94 -13.80 -1.35
N LYS A 117 -12.92 -13.50 -0.48
CA LYS A 117 -14.17 -12.83 -0.89
C LYS A 117 -13.92 -11.45 -1.49
N MET A 118 -12.97 -10.69 -0.92
CA MET A 118 -12.55 -9.40 -1.49
C MET A 118 -11.90 -9.60 -2.87
N VAL A 119 -11.01 -10.59 -2.98
CA VAL A 119 -10.35 -10.93 -4.25
C VAL A 119 -11.38 -11.28 -5.33
N ASP A 120 -12.32 -12.16 -5.03
CA ASP A 120 -13.36 -12.58 -5.98
C ASP A 120 -14.16 -11.38 -6.49
N ARG A 121 -14.57 -10.48 -5.59
CA ARG A 121 -15.31 -9.27 -5.94
C ARG A 121 -14.50 -8.33 -6.84
N VAL A 122 -13.24 -8.12 -6.52
CA VAL A 122 -12.34 -7.27 -7.31
C VAL A 122 -12.19 -7.83 -8.72
N LEU A 123 -11.88 -9.12 -8.83
CA LEU A 123 -11.62 -9.76 -10.12
C LEU A 123 -12.84 -9.83 -11.04
N THR A 124 -14.07 -9.70 -10.53
CA THR A 124 -15.25 -9.57 -11.40
C THR A 124 -15.25 -8.31 -12.27
N GLN A 125 -14.45 -7.30 -11.93
CA GLN A 125 -14.36 -6.01 -12.63
C GLN A 125 -13.37 -6.01 -13.79
N PHE A 126 -12.63 -7.11 -14.00
CA PHE A 126 -11.52 -7.21 -14.95
C PHE A 126 -11.70 -8.37 -15.93
N GLU A 127 -11.14 -8.17 -17.12
CA GLU A 127 -11.22 -9.11 -18.25
C GLU A 127 -9.84 -9.67 -18.61
N ALA A 128 -9.80 -10.67 -19.50
CA ALA A 128 -8.58 -11.38 -19.87
C ALA A 128 -7.48 -10.47 -20.47
N ASP A 129 -7.85 -9.38 -21.13
CA ASP A 129 -6.91 -8.44 -21.75
C ASP A 129 -6.44 -7.32 -20.82
N ASP A 130 -6.83 -7.33 -19.55
CA ASP A 130 -6.39 -6.35 -18.56
C ASP A 130 -5.08 -6.81 -17.89
N PHE A 131 -4.28 -5.85 -17.41
CA PHE A 131 -3.06 -6.14 -16.67
C PHE A 131 -3.33 -6.26 -15.18
N LEU A 132 -2.70 -7.26 -14.53
CA LEU A 132 -2.64 -7.39 -13.09
C LEU A 132 -1.21 -7.13 -12.60
N ILE A 133 -1.07 -6.22 -11.63
CA ILE A 133 0.20 -5.91 -10.96
C ILE A 133 0.06 -6.29 -9.49
N LEU A 134 1.06 -7.02 -8.99
CA LEU A 134 1.14 -7.48 -7.61
C LEU A 134 2.51 -7.16 -7.02
N GLN A 135 2.55 -7.01 -5.71
CA GLN A 135 3.76 -6.98 -4.90
C GLN A 135 3.59 -8.01 -3.78
N ASN A 136 4.67 -8.52 -3.26
CA ASN A 136 4.58 -9.47 -2.13
C ASN A 136 4.41 -8.75 -0.78
N GLU A 137 3.37 -7.92 -0.67
CA GLU A 137 3.13 -7.07 0.50
C GLU A 137 1.68 -7.14 1.05
N ILE A 138 0.81 -7.92 0.41
CA ILE A 138 -0.56 -8.16 0.88
C ILE A 138 -0.82 -9.64 1.12
N SER A 139 -1.86 -9.96 1.88
CA SER A 139 -2.31 -11.36 2.03
C SER A 139 -2.97 -11.89 0.75
N GLU A 140 -3.16 -13.19 0.65
CA GLU A 140 -3.86 -13.90 -0.44
C GLU A 140 -3.22 -13.76 -1.84
N ILE A 141 -1.94 -13.41 -1.96
CA ILE A 141 -1.23 -13.27 -3.24
C ILE A 141 -1.38 -14.52 -4.12
N GLY A 142 -1.18 -15.71 -3.55
CA GLY A 142 -1.32 -16.98 -4.28
C GLY A 142 -2.71 -17.16 -4.84
N TYR A 143 -3.75 -16.85 -4.06
CA TYR A 143 -5.13 -16.93 -4.48
C TYR A 143 -5.47 -15.92 -5.59
N ILE A 144 -4.95 -14.69 -5.49
CA ILE A 144 -5.12 -13.67 -6.53
C ILE A 144 -4.52 -14.17 -7.86
N MET A 145 -3.31 -14.74 -7.82
CA MET A 145 -2.63 -15.25 -9.01
C MET A 145 -3.40 -16.41 -9.64
N GLU A 146 -3.86 -17.34 -8.82
CA GLU A 146 -4.69 -18.50 -9.28
C GLU A 146 -5.95 -18.01 -9.99
N LYS A 147 -6.71 -17.13 -9.34
CA LYS A 147 -7.98 -16.61 -9.89
C LYS A 147 -7.79 -15.73 -11.12
N ALA A 148 -6.73 -14.95 -11.18
CA ALA A 148 -6.40 -14.19 -12.38
C ALA A 148 -6.02 -15.09 -13.56
N HIS A 149 -5.25 -16.15 -13.31
CA HIS A 149 -4.91 -17.14 -14.33
C HIS A 149 -6.14 -17.90 -14.89
N GLU A 150 -7.13 -18.19 -14.06
CA GLU A 150 -8.38 -18.81 -14.51
C GLU A 150 -9.18 -17.93 -15.50
N LYS A 151 -8.92 -16.61 -15.51
CA LYS A 151 -9.58 -15.63 -16.40
C LYS A 151 -8.79 -15.30 -17.67
N ALA A 152 -7.51 -15.65 -17.70
CA ALA A 152 -6.59 -15.28 -18.78
C ALA A 152 -6.79 -16.06 -20.10
#